data_fa1a3a4477331973c58b781874d6bf3b
#
_entry.id   fa1a3a4477331973c58b781874d6bf3b
#
_cell.length_a   1.000
_cell.length_b   1.000
_cell.length_c   1.000
_cell.angle_alpha   90.00
_cell.angle_beta   90.00
_cell.angle_gamma   90.00
#
_symmetry.space_group_name_H-M   'P 1'
#
loop_
_entity.id
_entity.type
_entity.pdbx_description
1 polymer ?
#
loop_
_entity_poly.entity_id
_entity_poly.type
_entity_poly.pdbx_seq_one_letter_code
_entity_poly.pdbx_strand_id
1 'polypeptide(L)'
;MFRIGEFSRIARVSGRLLRYYDGIGLLSPQRIDPATGYRYYSAEQLGRLNCILALKELGLSLEQVAQMVDGKISTDEIRGMLMLKKAELERSLSEEAMRLRHVESRLQQIDEQGTLRDYDVVIKSAARQPYLSVRRTYPGIGDVVATLREVSRAAAGRIPESARDALIVVAHSDFDDEDLDLEIGFGLKQARAQPLALPSGIEMTVNALPAAEYLATLVRSGPLHQSHIAFGALGIWMEANGFQIAGPSREVFLQPPFQRPDREDVVMEIQFPVTKVA
;
A
#
# COMPACT_ATOMS: atom_id res chain seq x y z
N MET A 1 -15.77 -26.91 39.29
CA MET A 1 -15.42 -27.79 38.15
C MET A 1 -16.62 -27.98 37.24
N PHE A 2 -16.38 -27.97 35.92
CA PHE A 2 -17.43 -28.03 34.89
C PHE A 2 -17.32 -29.35 34.13
N ARG A 3 -18.45 -29.98 33.82
CA ARG A 3 -18.47 -31.07 32.85
C ARG A 3 -17.99 -30.60 31.47
N ILE A 4 -17.46 -31.50 30.68
CA ILE A 4 -16.91 -31.17 29.33
C ILE A 4 -17.87 -30.31 28.47
N GLY A 5 -19.20 -30.56 28.53
CA GLY A 5 -20.21 -29.80 27.80
C GLY A 5 -20.42 -28.37 28.35
N GLU A 6 -20.26 -28.18 29.64
CA GLU A 6 -20.34 -26.86 30.28
C GLU A 6 -19.06 -26.05 29.99
N PHE A 7 -17.90 -26.69 30.14
CA PHE A 7 -16.62 -26.08 29.84
C PHE A 7 -16.51 -25.70 28.35
N SER A 8 -17.00 -26.55 27.46
CA SER A 8 -17.11 -26.28 26.00
C SER A 8 -17.90 -25.00 25.72
N ARG A 9 -19.03 -24.78 26.40
CA ARG A 9 -19.83 -23.56 26.23
C ARG A 9 -19.14 -22.32 26.79
N ILE A 10 -18.48 -22.43 27.94
CA ILE A 10 -17.71 -21.33 28.54
C ILE A 10 -16.54 -20.94 27.66
N ALA A 11 -15.78 -21.92 27.19
CA ALA A 11 -14.59 -21.73 26.37
C ALA A 11 -14.87 -21.47 24.88
N ARG A 12 -16.11 -21.60 24.42
CA ARG A 12 -16.55 -21.49 23.02
C ARG A 12 -15.80 -22.42 22.07
N VAL A 13 -15.46 -23.61 22.53
CA VAL A 13 -14.83 -24.67 21.73
C VAL A 13 -15.68 -25.93 21.73
N SER A 14 -15.54 -26.79 20.75
CA SER A 14 -16.31 -28.05 20.72
C SER A 14 -15.80 -29.05 21.75
N GLY A 15 -16.74 -29.81 22.35
CA GLY A 15 -16.36 -30.94 23.22
C GLY A 15 -15.52 -32.02 22.52
N ARG A 16 -15.60 -32.11 21.18
CA ARG A 16 -14.73 -32.97 20.36
C ARG A 16 -13.27 -32.49 20.39
N LEU A 17 -13.06 -31.18 20.30
CA LEU A 17 -11.72 -30.57 20.38
C LEU A 17 -11.09 -30.79 21.74
N LEU A 18 -11.89 -30.63 22.83
CA LEU A 18 -11.41 -30.91 24.20
C LEU A 18 -11.00 -32.36 24.39
N ARG A 19 -11.76 -33.34 23.85
CA ARG A 19 -11.38 -34.74 23.88
C ARG A 19 -10.12 -35.03 23.06
N TYR A 20 -9.98 -34.37 21.95
CA TYR A 20 -8.78 -34.49 21.12
C TYR A 20 -7.54 -33.96 21.85
N TYR A 21 -7.64 -32.79 22.48
CA TYR A 21 -6.55 -32.23 23.28
C TYR A 21 -6.21 -33.08 24.52
N ASP A 22 -7.21 -33.70 25.14
CA ASP A 22 -6.99 -34.70 26.19
C ASP A 22 -6.24 -35.92 25.66
N GLY A 23 -6.66 -36.46 24.50
CA GLY A 23 -6.06 -37.63 23.87
C GLY A 23 -4.58 -37.46 23.48
N ILE A 24 -4.17 -36.24 23.15
CA ILE A 24 -2.75 -35.91 22.84
C ILE A 24 -2.00 -35.30 24.03
N GLY A 25 -2.59 -35.25 25.23
CA GLY A 25 -1.98 -34.70 26.43
C GLY A 25 -1.82 -33.20 26.50
N LEU A 26 -2.39 -32.43 25.53
CA LEU A 26 -2.24 -30.99 25.44
C LEU A 26 -3.09 -30.23 26.47
N LEU A 27 -4.31 -30.73 26.73
CA LEU A 27 -5.21 -30.22 27.77
C LEU A 27 -6.02 -31.37 28.37
N SER A 28 -5.51 -32.00 29.43
CA SER A 28 -6.21 -33.07 30.13
C SER A 28 -7.24 -32.55 31.14
N PRO A 29 -8.37 -33.23 31.35
CA PRO A 29 -9.33 -32.86 32.38
C PRO A 29 -8.70 -32.92 33.77
N GLN A 30 -9.11 -32.02 34.65
CA GLN A 30 -8.60 -32.02 36.03
C GLN A 30 -9.02 -33.27 36.78
N ARG A 31 -10.18 -33.85 36.43
CA ARG A 31 -10.69 -35.09 37.00
C ARG A 31 -11.52 -35.84 35.97
N ILE A 32 -11.35 -37.16 35.94
CA ILE A 32 -12.27 -38.11 35.29
C ILE A 32 -12.97 -38.88 36.37
N ASP A 33 -14.30 -38.92 36.33
CA ASP A 33 -15.10 -39.70 37.27
C ASP A 33 -14.94 -41.20 36.95
N PRO A 34 -14.40 -41.99 37.85
CA PRO A 34 -14.12 -43.40 37.54
C PRO A 34 -15.40 -44.24 37.40
N ALA A 35 -16.53 -43.82 37.96
CA ALA A 35 -17.79 -44.54 37.89
C ALA A 35 -18.56 -44.25 36.57
N THR A 36 -18.47 -43.02 36.07
CA THR A 36 -19.25 -42.57 34.93
C THR A 36 -18.42 -42.23 33.68
N GLY A 37 -17.10 -42.13 33.82
CA GLY A 37 -16.20 -41.71 32.76
C GLY A 37 -16.32 -40.23 32.38
N TYR A 38 -17.11 -39.43 33.10
CA TYR A 38 -17.27 -38.02 32.82
C TYR A 38 -16.01 -37.22 33.12
N ARG A 39 -15.65 -36.32 32.15
CA ARG A 39 -14.51 -35.41 32.23
C ARG A 39 -14.92 -34.09 32.88
N TYR A 40 -14.14 -33.62 33.84
CA TYR A 40 -14.35 -32.36 34.55
C TYR A 40 -13.15 -31.47 34.39
N TYR A 41 -13.39 -30.21 34.04
CA TYR A 41 -12.41 -29.15 33.85
C TYR A 41 -12.60 -28.03 34.87
N SER A 42 -11.52 -27.33 35.26
CA SER A 42 -11.59 -26.16 36.12
C SER A 42 -11.55 -24.85 35.32
N ALA A 43 -12.01 -23.74 35.89
CA ALA A 43 -11.91 -22.42 35.29
C ALA A 43 -10.43 -21.99 35.07
N GLU A 44 -9.51 -22.45 35.91
CA GLU A 44 -8.08 -22.18 35.79
C GLU A 44 -7.48 -22.72 34.49
N GLN A 45 -8.07 -23.79 33.94
CA GLN A 45 -7.61 -24.35 32.65
C GLN A 45 -7.99 -23.51 31.45
N LEU A 46 -8.89 -22.49 31.61
CA LEU A 46 -9.21 -21.56 30.52
C LEU A 46 -8.00 -20.78 30.05
N GLY A 47 -7.09 -20.36 30.94
CA GLY A 47 -5.85 -19.66 30.58
C GLY A 47 -4.96 -20.52 29.66
N ARG A 48 -4.75 -21.81 30.02
CA ARG A 48 -4.00 -22.76 29.22
C ARG A 48 -4.67 -22.99 27.85
N LEU A 49 -6.00 -23.17 27.82
CA LEU A 49 -6.75 -23.38 26.59
C LEU A 49 -6.64 -22.15 25.66
N ASN A 50 -6.83 -20.95 26.21
CA ASN A 50 -6.70 -19.71 25.42
C ASN A 50 -5.28 -19.55 24.83
N CYS A 51 -4.24 -19.91 25.58
CA CYS A 51 -2.87 -19.93 25.10
C CYS A 51 -2.71 -20.92 23.92
N ILE A 52 -3.25 -22.14 24.05
CA ILE A 52 -3.21 -23.16 22.98
C ILE A 52 -3.91 -22.64 21.71
N LEU A 53 -5.10 -22.04 21.86
CA LEU A 53 -5.87 -21.50 20.73
C LEU A 53 -5.12 -20.36 20.03
N ALA A 54 -4.57 -19.42 20.79
CA ALA A 54 -3.79 -18.30 20.26
C ALA A 54 -2.56 -18.79 19.44
N LEU A 55 -1.82 -19.75 19.98
CA LEU A 55 -0.66 -20.32 19.27
C LEU A 55 -1.07 -21.08 18.00
N LYS A 56 -2.24 -21.75 18.02
CA LYS A 56 -2.80 -22.40 16.82
C LYS A 56 -3.19 -21.37 15.73
N GLU A 57 -3.73 -20.25 16.11
CA GLU A 57 -4.07 -19.14 15.18
C GLU A 57 -2.81 -18.54 14.53
N LEU A 58 -1.66 -18.62 15.20
CA LEU A 58 -0.34 -18.28 14.63
C LEU A 58 0.19 -19.31 13.61
N GLY A 59 -0.53 -20.42 13.40
CA GLY A 59 -0.15 -21.47 12.45
C GLY A 59 0.84 -22.50 13.00
N LEU A 60 1.13 -22.50 14.31
CA LEU A 60 2.03 -23.45 14.94
C LEU A 60 1.44 -24.88 14.94
N SER A 61 2.30 -25.89 14.80
CA SER A 61 1.90 -27.29 14.95
C SER A 61 1.51 -27.60 16.40
N LEU A 62 0.73 -28.66 16.64
CA LEU A 62 0.36 -29.05 17.99
C LEU A 62 1.54 -29.46 18.86
N GLU A 63 2.58 -30.04 18.24
CA GLU A 63 3.83 -30.36 18.93
C GLU A 63 4.57 -29.11 19.39
N GLN A 64 4.66 -28.09 18.52
CA GLN A 64 5.25 -26.79 18.87
C GLN A 64 4.45 -26.10 19.98
N VAL A 65 3.10 -26.14 19.88
CA VAL A 65 2.21 -25.59 20.91
C VAL A 65 2.42 -26.29 22.24
N ALA A 66 2.54 -27.64 22.27
CA ALA A 66 2.79 -28.39 23.49
C ALA A 66 4.11 -27.98 24.16
N GLN A 67 5.20 -27.92 23.37
CA GLN A 67 6.51 -27.47 23.87
C GLN A 67 6.47 -26.08 24.47
N MET A 68 5.80 -25.14 23.82
CA MET A 68 5.69 -23.75 24.29
C MET A 68 4.84 -23.63 25.55
N VAL A 69 3.69 -24.30 25.59
CA VAL A 69 2.77 -24.24 26.74
C VAL A 69 3.38 -24.93 27.96
N ASP A 70 4.14 -26.00 27.79
CA ASP A 70 4.87 -26.69 28.86
C ASP A 70 6.18 -25.97 29.24
N GLY A 71 6.82 -25.29 28.29
CA GLY A 71 8.02 -24.45 28.47
C GLY A 71 7.74 -23.09 29.12
N LYS A 72 6.50 -22.80 29.50
CA LYS A 72 6.07 -21.57 30.17
C LYS A 72 6.31 -20.29 29.35
N ILE A 73 5.88 -20.28 28.09
CA ILE A 73 5.84 -19.04 27.33
C ILE A 73 4.98 -17.98 28.08
N SER A 74 5.47 -16.76 28.17
CA SER A 74 4.76 -15.68 28.86
C SER A 74 3.58 -15.15 28.03
N THR A 75 2.59 -14.61 28.72
CA THR A 75 1.44 -13.95 28.06
C THR A 75 1.88 -12.78 27.16
N ASP A 76 2.95 -12.08 27.54
CA ASP A 76 3.47 -10.95 26.76
C ASP A 76 4.17 -11.40 25.48
N GLU A 77 4.87 -12.53 25.50
CA GLU A 77 5.45 -13.13 24.31
C GLU A 77 4.34 -13.57 23.33
N ILE A 78 3.28 -14.22 23.81
CA ILE A 78 2.14 -14.60 22.96
C ILE A 78 1.47 -13.35 22.37
N ARG A 79 1.27 -12.30 23.18
CA ARG A 79 0.73 -11.03 22.70
C ARG A 79 1.58 -10.42 21.60
N GLY A 80 2.91 -10.40 21.76
CA GLY A 80 3.84 -9.93 20.75
C GLY A 80 3.73 -10.69 19.44
N MET A 81 3.68 -12.03 19.50
CA MET A 81 3.52 -12.89 18.32
C MET A 81 2.18 -12.65 17.60
N LEU A 82 1.08 -12.49 18.34
CA LEU A 82 -0.23 -12.18 17.77
C LEU A 82 -0.27 -10.79 17.11
N MET A 83 0.41 -9.79 17.70
CA MET A 83 0.51 -8.46 17.12
C MET A 83 1.29 -8.47 15.80
N LEU A 84 2.40 -9.23 15.73
CA LEU A 84 3.16 -9.42 14.49
C LEU A 84 2.31 -10.09 13.41
N LYS A 85 1.59 -11.16 13.77
CA LYS A 85 0.70 -11.87 12.83
C LYS A 85 -0.44 -10.98 12.34
N LYS A 86 -1.02 -10.17 13.22
CA LYS A 86 -2.03 -9.18 12.85
C LYS A 86 -1.49 -8.19 11.82
N ALA A 87 -0.30 -7.60 12.06
CA ALA A 87 0.33 -6.67 11.13
C ALA A 87 0.64 -7.30 9.76
N GLU A 88 1.08 -8.58 9.74
CA GLU A 88 1.29 -9.34 8.52
C GLU A 88 -0.03 -9.53 7.74
N LEU A 89 -1.11 -9.92 8.41
CA LEU A 89 -2.42 -10.09 7.79
C LEU A 89 -3.00 -8.77 7.27
N GLU A 90 -2.84 -7.67 8.01
CA GLU A 90 -3.28 -6.33 7.58
C GLU A 90 -2.53 -5.88 6.33
N ARG A 91 -1.21 -6.16 6.25
CA ARG A 91 -0.41 -5.90 5.05
C ARG A 91 -0.89 -6.74 3.86
N SER A 92 -1.05 -8.05 4.03
CA SER A 92 -1.54 -8.95 2.98
C SER A 92 -2.93 -8.55 2.49
N LEU A 93 -3.83 -8.16 3.39
CA LEU A 93 -5.16 -7.67 3.02
C LEU A 93 -5.08 -6.38 2.18
N SER A 94 -4.17 -5.47 2.53
CA SER A 94 -3.95 -4.24 1.76
C SER A 94 -3.41 -4.53 0.36
N GLU A 95 -2.47 -5.46 0.24
CA GLU A 95 -1.91 -5.90 -1.05
C GLU A 95 -2.99 -6.54 -1.94
N GLU A 96 -3.80 -7.44 -1.39
CA GLU A 96 -4.90 -8.06 -2.15
C GLU A 96 -5.99 -7.05 -2.55
N ALA A 97 -6.28 -6.09 -1.68
CA ALA A 97 -7.22 -5.01 -2.02
C ALA A 97 -6.69 -4.12 -3.17
N MET A 98 -5.38 -3.88 -3.23
CA MET A 98 -4.76 -3.20 -4.37
C MET A 98 -4.87 -4.02 -5.66
N ARG A 99 -4.59 -5.33 -5.59
CA ARG A 99 -4.73 -6.24 -6.75
C ARG A 99 -6.16 -6.27 -7.28
N LEU A 100 -7.14 -6.34 -6.38
CA LEU A 100 -8.56 -6.31 -6.75
C LEU A 100 -8.90 -5.02 -7.51
N ARG A 101 -8.53 -3.86 -6.97
CA ARG A 101 -8.74 -2.57 -7.65
C ARG A 101 -8.07 -2.51 -9.02
N HIS A 102 -6.89 -3.12 -9.17
CA HIS A 102 -6.21 -3.20 -10.46
C HIS A 102 -7.00 -4.03 -11.47
N VAL A 103 -7.54 -5.20 -11.05
CA VAL A 103 -8.39 -6.04 -11.91
C VAL A 103 -9.67 -5.31 -12.30
N GLU A 104 -10.35 -4.66 -11.34
CA GLU A 104 -11.56 -3.86 -11.60
C GLU A 104 -11.29 -2.74 -12.62
N SER A 105 -10.16 -2.06 -12.48
CA SER A 105 -9.73 -1.02 -13.42
C SER A 105 -9.47 -1.58 -14.83
N ARG A 106 -8.88 -2.79 -14.95
CA ARG A 106 -8.69 -3.46 -16.25
C ARG A 106 -10.01 -3.92 -16.87
N LEU A 107 -10.95 -4.42 -16.09
CA LEU A 107 -12.29 -4.76 -16.55
C LEU A 107 -13.01 -3.53 -17.10
N GLN A 108 -12.97 -2.42 -16.36
CA GLN A 108 -13.53 -1.15 -16.79
C GLN A 108 -12.89 -0.68 -18.12
N GLN A 109 -11.57 -0.81 -18.26
CA GLN A 109 -10.87 -0.47 -19.50
C GLN A 109 -11.35 -1.32 -20.69
N ILE A 110 -11.59 -2.62 -20.49
CA ILE A 110 -12.11 -3.53 -21.52
C ILE A 110 -13.53 -3.13 -21.92
N ASP A 111 -14.37 -2.81 -20.95
CA ASP A 111 -15.76 -2.41 -21.20
C ASP A 111 -15.84 -1.02 -21.88
N GLU A 112 -14.90 -0.12 -21.60
CA GLU A 112 -14.82 1.22 -22.18
C GLU A 112 -14.07 1.29 -23.52
N GLN A 113 -13.51 0.19 -24.05
CA GLN A 113 -12.82 0.16 -25.36
C GLN A 113 -13.71 0.59 -26.55
N GLY A 114 -15.01 0.79 -26.34
CA GLY A 114 -15.93 1.36 -27.32
C GLY A 114 -16.22 2.87 -27.16
N THR A 115 -15.83 3.47 -26.04
CA THR A 115 -16.06 4.89 -25.75
C THR A 115 -14.76 5.50 -25.19
N LEU A 116 -13.82 5.79 -26.09
CA LEU A 116 -12.76 6.75 -25.80
C LEU A 116 -13.46 8.05 -25.40
N ARG A 117 -13.40 8.42 -24.10
CA ARG A 117 -13.77 9.77 -23.69
C ARG A 117 -12.95 10.71 -24.54
N ASP A 118 -13.60 11.74 -25.12
CA ASP A 118 -12.90 12.85 -25.76
C ASP A 118 -12.05 13.56 -24.71
N TYR A 119 -10.83 13.07 -24.53
CA TYR A 119 -9.85 13.79 -23.73
C TYR A 119 -9.29 14.91 -24.59
N ASP A 120 -9.40 16.13 -24.12
CA ASP A 120 -8.77 17.30 -24.75
C ASP A 120 -7.25 17.22 -24.53
N VAL A 121 -6.55 16.69 -25.53
CA VAL A 121 -5.07 16.73 -25.55
C VAL A 121 -4.61 18.07 -26.09
N VAL A 122 -3.75 18.74 -25.34
CA VAL A 122 -3.20 20.06 -25.69
C VAL A 122 -1.70 19.94 -25.89
N ILE A 123 -1.19 20.52 -26.97
CA ILE A 123 0.25 20.73 -27.18
C ILE A 123 0.63 22.09 -26.61
N LYS A 124 1.61 22.09 -25.70
CA LYS A 124 2.23 23.31 -25.17
C LYS A 124 3.76 23.20 -25.17
N SER A 125 4.46 24.31 -24.97
CA SER A 125 5.89 24.30 -24.66
C SER A 125 6.12 24.46 -23.17
N ALA A 126 7.23 23.96 -22.66
CA ALA A 126 7.65 24.18 -21.29
C ALA A 126 9.10 24.71 -21.25
N ALA A 127 9.31 25.78 -20.51
CA ALA A 127 10.66 26.26 -20.21
C ALA A 127 11.33 25.34 -19.18
N ARG A 128 12.65 25.38 -19.09
CA ARG A 128 13.41 24.72 -18.02
C ARG A 128 12.94 25.26 -16.67
N GLN A 129 12.55 24.38 -15.77
CA GLN A 129 12.00 24.75 -14.46
C GLN A 129 12.88 24.17 -13.34
N PRO A 130 13.28 24.97 -12.33
CA PRO A 130 13.93 24.43 -11.13
C PRO A 130 12.99 23.44 -10.42
N TYR A 131 13.54 22.33 -9.94
CA TYR A 131 12.80 21.21 -9.39
C TYR A 131 13.48 20.69 -8.13
N LEU A 132 12.86 20.83 -6.97
CA LEU A 132 13.35 20.27 -5.72
C LEU A 132 12.80 18.85 -5.59
N SER A 133 13.65 17.86 -5.73
CA SER A 133 13.23 16.48 -5.92
C SER A 133 14.16 15.46 -5.28
N VAL A 134 13.65 14.26 -5.13
CA VAL A 134 14.39 13.04 -4.86
C VAL A 134 14.12 12.02 -5.96
N ARG A 135 15.18 11.47 -6.57
CA ARG A 135 15.08 10.36 -7.52
C ARG A 135 15.60 9.09 -6.89
N ARG A 136 14.84 8.03 -7.02
CA ARG A 136 15.20 6.69 -6.57
C ARG A 136 14.35 5.62 -7.23
N THR A 137 14.82 4.40 -7.14
CA THR A 137 14.06 3.21 -7.51
C THR A 137 13.12 2.80 -6.36
N TYR A 138 11.88 2.48 -6.70
CA TYR A 138 10.83 2.08 -5.78
C TYR A 138 10.41 0.63 -6.07
N PRO A 139 10.40 -0.25 -5.06
CA PRO A 139 10.02 -1.65 -5.24
C PRO A 139 8.50 -1.86 -5.43
N GLY A 140 7.71 -0.78 -5.39
CA GLY A 140 6.28 -0.85 -5.62
C GLY A 140 5.56 0.47 -5.36
N ILE A 141 4.31 0.54 -5.81
CA ILE A 141 3.45 1.73 -5.70
C ILE A 141 3.22 2.16 -4.25
N GLY A 142 3.21 1.23 -3.29
CA GLY A 142 3.05 1.56 -1.86
C GLY A 142 4.16 2.50 -1.35
N ASP A 143 5.41 2.24 -1.75
CA ASP A 143 6.57 3.05 -1.39
C ASP A 143 6.55 4.42 -2.08
N VAL A 144 6.07 4.48 -3.32
CA VAL A 144 5.82 5.74 -4.04
C VAL A 144 4.82 6.60 -3.28
N VAL A 145 3.68 6.05 -2.89
CA VAL A 145 2.64 6.76 -2.13
C VAL A 145 3.16 7.22 -0.76
N ALA A 146 3.96 6.40 -0.08
CA ALA A 146 4.60 6.79 1.18
C ALA A 146 5.53 8.00 0.99
N THR A 147 6.38 7.97 -0.05
CA THR A 147 7.29 9.08 -0.38
C THR A 147 6.53 10.34 -0.79
N LEU A 148 5.47 10.23 -1.60
CA LEU A 148 4.62 11.36 -1.96
C LEU A 148 4.03 12.06 -0.72
N ARG A 149 3.56 11.29 0.26
CA ARG A 149 3.05 11.82 1.53
C ARG A 149 4.13 12.51 2.35
N GLU A 150 5.31 11.91 2.41
CA GLU A 150 6.45 12.44 3.14
C GLU A 150 6.94 13.76 2.54
N VAL A 151 7.16 13.81 1.23
CA VAL A 151 7.55 14.99 0.46
C VAL A 151 6.52 16.11 0.62
N SER A 152 5.22 15.79 0.53
CA SER A 152 4.15 16.77 0.70
C SER A 152 4.14 17.39 2.10
N ARG A 153 4.33 16.58 3.15
CA ARG A 153 4.39 17.07 4.55
C ARG A 153 5.64 17.90 4.81
N ALA A 154 6.80 17.45 4.33
CA ALA A 154 8.06 18.15 4.52
C ALA A 154 8.07 19.53 3.84
N ALA A 155 7.50 19.62 2.63
CA ALA A 155 7.38 20.87 1.90
C ALA A 155 6.40 21.85 2.56
N ALA A 156 5.28 21.39 3.11
CA ALA A 156 4.28 22.24 3.74
C ALA A 156 4.84 23.08 4.90
N GLY A 157 5.81 22.54 5.66
CA GLY A 157 6.40 23.23 6.80
C GLY A 157 7.63 24.08 6.48
N ARG A 158 8.26 23.93 5.29
CA ARG A 158 9.57 24.50 5.01
C ARG A 158 9.67 25.31 3.72
N ILE A 159 8.75 25.14 2.77
CA ILE A 159 8.74 25.87 1.51
C ILE A 159 7.42 26.64 1.40
N PRO A 160 7.47 27.98 1.39
CA PRO A 160 6.27 28.78 1.20
C PRO A 160 5.54 28.44 -0.11
N GLU A 161 4.21 28.48 -0.11
CA GLU A 161 3.42 28.24 -1.32
C GLU A 161 3.72 29.22 -2.45
N SER A 162 4.13 30.45 -2.09
CA SER A 162 4.58 31.44 -3.06
C SER A 162 5.87 31.07 -3.79
N ALA A 163 6.69 30.19 -3.24
CA ALA A 163 8.00 29.77 -3.80
C ALA A 163 7.93 28.41 -4.51
N ARG A 164 6.91 27.60 -4.24
CA ARG A 164 6.71 26.28 -4.87
C ARG A 164 5.60 26.33 -5.90
N ASP A 165 5.70 25.42 -6.83
CA ASP A 165 4.68 25.10 -7.82
C ASP A 165 4.07 23.71 -7.47
N ALA A 166 3.45 23.05 -8.44
CA ALA A 166 2.82 21.77 -8.25
C ALA A 166 3.80 20.67 -7.77
N LEU A 167 3.25 19.67 -7.09
CA LEU A 167 3.93 18.38 -6.88
C LEU A 167 3.99 17.65 -8.21
N ILE A 168 5.16 17.11 -8.55
CA ILE A 168 5.42 16.46 -9.83
C ILE A 168 6.10 15.12 -9.57
N VAL A 169 5.67 14.11 -10.32
CA VAL A 169 6.36 12.82 -10.44
C VAL A 169 6.88 12.68 -11.86
N VAL A 170 8.14 12.33 -12.01
CA VAL A 170 8.79 12.08 -13.31
C VAL A 170 9.17 10.61 -13.37
N ALA A 171 8.74 9.90 -14.42
CA ALA A 171 9.10 8.51 -14.64
C ALA A 171 10.28 8.42 -15.62
N HIS A 172 11.40 7.87 -15.16
CA HIS A 172 12.66 7.81 -15.89
C HIS A 172 12.93 6.47 -16.58
N SER A 173 12.22 5.42 -16.19
CA SER A 173 12.28 4.08 -16.79
C SER A 173 10.95 3.68 -17.40
N ASP A 174 10.94 2.57 -18.12
CA ASP A 174 9.72 1.86 -18.46
C ASP A 174 8.97 1.48 -17.18
N PHE A 175 7.66 1.34 -17.29
CA PHE A 175 6.85 1.00 -16.14
C PHE A 175 7.01 -0.49 -15.79
N ASP A 176 7.71 -0.76 -14.69
CA ASP A 176 7.86 -2.07 -14.10
C ASP A 176 7.37 -1.99 -12.64
N ASP A 177 6.41 -2.81 -12.27
CA ASP A 177 5.79 -2.77 -10.94
C ASP A 177 6.77 -3.06 -9.79
N GLU A 178 7.91 -3.70 -10.08
CA GLU A 178 8.93 -4.08 -9.09
C GLU A 178 10.16 -3.17 -9.10
N ASP A 179 10.31 -2.28 -10.12
CA ASP A 179 11.50 -1.44 -10.29
C ASP A 179 11.14 -0.07 -10.92
N LEU A 180 10.44 0.76 -10.17
CA LEU A 180 9.98 2.08 -10.62
C LEU A 180 11.06 3.15 -10.38
N ASP A 181 11.81 3.58 -11.41
CA ASP A 181 12.74 4.72 -11.33
C ASP A 181 11.97 6.04 -11.45
N LEU A 182 11.61 6.62 -10.32
CA LEU A 182 10.82 7.83 -10.24
C LEU A 182 11.57 8.96 -9.54
N GLU A 183 11.31 10.17 -10.00
CA GLU A 183 11.75 11.39 -9.36
C GLU A 183 10.54 12.18 -8.86
N ILE A 184 10.46 12.41 -7.54
CA ILE A 184 9.31 12.99 -6.84
C ILE A 184 9.73 14.31 -6.20
N GLY A 185 8.97 15.38 -6.45
CA GLY A 185 9.29 16.67 -5.89
C GLY A 185 8.35 17.80 -6.27
N PHE A 186 8.78 19.02 -6.03
CA PHE A 186 8.03 20.23 -6.34
C PHE A 186 8.74 21.07 -7.40
N GLY A 187 8.00 21.54 -8.38
CA GLY A 187 8.44 22.64 -9.21
C GLY A 187 8.70 23.88 -8.34
N LEU A 188 9.74 24.64 -8.65
CA LEU A 188 10.07 25.86 -7.95
C LEU A 188 9.88 27.05 -8.89
N LYS A 189 9.37 28.16 -8.35
CA LYS A 189 9.27 29.43 -9.08
C LYS A 189 10.61 30.14 -9.21
N GLN A 190 11.55 29.84 -8.30
CA GLN A 190 12.92 30.38 -8.30
C GLN A 190 13.91 29.29 -7.86
N ALA A 191 15.12 29.33 -8.41
CA ALA A 191 16.19 28.35 -8.13
C ALA A 191 16.84 28.47 -6.73
N ARG A 192 16.26 29.21 -5.79
CA ARG A 192 16.86 29.54 -4.48
C ARG A 192 16.39 28.62 -3.35
N ALA A 193 15.98 27.39 -3.62
CA ALA A 193 15.69 26.45 -2.54
C ALA A 193 16.96 25.79 -2.03
N GLN A 194 17.02 25.55 -0.71
CA GLN A 194 18.07 24.72 -0.10
C GLN A 194 17.64 23.24 -0.15
N PRO A 195 18.61 22.30 -0.13
CA PRO A 195 18.32 20.89 0.04
C PRO A 195 17.41 20.66 1.26
N LEU A 196 16.50 19.72 1.15
CA LEU A 196 15.50 19.43 2.18
C LEU A 196 15.60 17.97 2.63
N ALA A 197 16.04 17.76 3.87
CA ALA A 197 16.05 16.43 4.46
C ALA A 197 14.63 15.99 4.84
N LEU A 198 14.24 14.79 4.37
CA LEU A 198 13.00 14.13 4.71
C LEU A 198 13.12 13.39 6.06
N PRO A 199 12.02 13.12 6.78
CA PRO A 199 12.03 12.32 8.01
C PRO A 199 12.66 10.93 7.86
N SER A 200 12.56 10.32 6.69
CA SER A 200 13.22 9.04 6.33
C SER A 200 14.76 9.14 6.23
N GLY A 201 15.34 10.33 6.37
CA GLY A 201 16.78 10.57 6.21
C GLY A 201 17.22 10.79 4.75
N ILE A 202 16.28 10.74 3.81
CA ILE A 202 16.54 11.02 2.39
C ILE A 202 16.60 12.54 2.18
N GLU A 203 17.50 13.02 1.32
CA GLU A 203 17.66 14.43 1.01
C GLU A 203 17.09 14.73 -0.39
N MET A 204 16.22 15.75 -0.46
CA MET A 204 15.78 16.34 -1.71
C MET A 204 16.78 17.40 -2.15
N THR A 205 17.17 17.35 -3.41
CA THR A 205 18.13 18.29 -4.01
C THR A 205 17.49 19.14 -5.09
N VAL A 206 18.08 20.30 -5.37
CA VAL A 206 17.58 21.19 -6.44
C VAL A 206 18.11 20.71 -7.78
N ASN A 207 17.22 20.19 -8.60
CA ASN A 207 17.42 19.73 -9.96
C ASN A 207 16.71 20.67 -10.94
N ALA A 208 16.49 20.23 -12.17
CA ALA A 208 15.70 20.97 -13.13
C ALA A 208 14.92 20.02 -14.04
N LEU A 209 13.65 20.31 -14.24
CA LEU A 209 12.87 19.75 -15.32
C LEU A 209 13.38 20.31 -16.64
N PRO A 210 13.72 19.48 -17.63
CA PRO A 210 14.18 19.96 -18.94
C PRO A 210 13.09 20.78 -19.63
N ALA A 211 13.53 21.74 -20.46
CA ALA A 211 12.63 22.41 -21.39
C ALA A 211 12.11 21.40 -22.43
N ALA A 212 10.90 21.60 -22.90
CA ALA A 212 10.30 20.84 -23.98
C ALA A 212 9.66 21.80 -25.01
N GLU A 213 10.03 21.64 -26.26
CA GLU A 213 9.44 22.42 -27.36
C GLU A 213 7.99 22.02 -27.58
N TYR A 214 7.74 20.71 -27.55
CA TYR A 214 6.40 20.14 -27.61
C TYR A 214 6.17 19.25 -26.37
N LEU A 215 5.09 19.52 -25.68
CA LEU A 215 4.64 18.77 -24.51
C LEU A 215 3.17 18.40 -24.73
N ALA A 216 2.92 17.14 -25.05
CA ALA A 216 1.56 16.61 -25.14
C ALA A 216 0.99 16.46 -23.73
N THR A 217 -0.11 17.12 -23.48
CA THR A 217 -0.67 17.20 -22.12
C THR A 217 -2.17 16.89 -22.11
N LEU A 218 -2.59 16.28 -21.03
CA LEU A 218 -3.98 15.94 -20.76
C LEU A 218 -4.26 16.12 -19.29
N VAL A 219 -5.37 16.79 -18.95
CA VAL A 219 -5.84 16.93 -17.56
C VAL A 219 -6.90 15.88 -17.29
N ARG A 220 -6.73 15.16 -16.18
CA ARG A 220 -7.70 14.19 -15.70
C ARG A 220 -8.11 14.45 -14.24
N SER A 221 -9.33 14.01 -13.89
CA SER A 221 -9.82 13.92 -12.51
C SER A 221 -10.31 12.50 -12.26
N GLY A 222 -10.05 11.98 -11.07
CA GLY A 222 -10.48 10.66 -10.62
C GLY A 222 -9.40 9.90 -9.85
N PRO A 223 -9.65 8.64 -9.48
CA PRO A 223 -8.74 7.84 -8.66
C PRO A 223 -7.40 7.58 -9.35
N LEU A 224 -6.29 7.55 -8.57
CA LEU A 224 -4.93 7.33 -9.10
C LEU A 224 -4.81 6.03 -9.90
N HIS A 225 -5.44 4.95 -9.47
CA HIS A 225 -5.37 3.65 -10.13
C HIS A 225 -5.97 3.63 -11.55
N GLN A 226 -6.75 4.65 -11.94
CA GLN A 226 -7.30 4.82 -13.28
C GLN A 226 -6.44 5.72 -14.19
N SER A 227 -5.25 6.14 -13.76
CA SER A 227 -4.37 7.02 -14.56
C SER A 227 -3.98 6.40 -15.91
N HIS A 228 -3.87 5.07 -15.99
CA HIS A 228 -3.53 4.35 -17.22
C HIS A 228 -4.48 4.64 -18.39
N ILE A 229 -5.75 4.97 -18.14
CA ILE A 229 -6.73 5.33 -19.18
C ILE A 229 -6.28 6.63 -19.90
N ALA A 230 -5.85 7.62 -19.13
CA ALA A 230 -5.37 8.89 -19.66
C ALA A 230 -4.02 8.75 -20.38
N PHE A 231 -3.12 7.90 -19.89
CA PHE A 231 -1.87 7.55 -20.58
C PHE A 231 -2.15 6.89 -21.93
N GLY A 232 -3.11 5.94 -21.96
CA GLY A 232 -3.54 5.29 -23.21
C GLY A 232 -4.13 6.29 -24.21
N ALA A 233 -4.98 7.21 -23.77
CA ALA A 233 -5.56 8.26 -24.61
C ALA A 233 -4.49 9.19 -25.20
N LEU A 234 -3.49 9.59 -24.40
CA LEU A 234 -2.33 10.35 -24.89
C LEU A 234 -1.54 9.57 -25.95
N GLY A 235 -1.31 8.28 -25.71
CA GLY A 235 -0.60 7.41 -26.67
C GLY A 235 -1.30 7.35 -28.01
N ILE A 236 -2.61 7.08 -28.02
CA ILE A 236 -3.43 7.04 -29.24
C ILE A 236 -3.43 8.39 -29.94
N TRP A 237 -3.56 9.49 -29.19
CA TRP A 237 -3.53 10.83 -29.77
C TRP A 237 -2.17 11.17 -30.39
N MET A 238 -1.06 10.84 -29.72
CA MET A 238 0.30 11.06 -30.24
C MET A 238 0.52 10.31 -31.56
N GLU A 239 0.15 9.04 -31.63
CA GLU A 239 0.25 8.23 -32.83
C GLU A 239 -0.57 8.84 -33.99
N ALA A 240 -1.84 9.18 -33.74
CA ALA A 240 -2.74 9.77 -34.72
C ALA A 240 -2.27 11.13 -35.25
N ASN A 241 -1.48 11.89 -34.47
CA ASN A 241 -1.00 13.24 -34.82
C ASN A 241 0.49 13.29 -35.21
N GLY A 242 1.16 12.15 -35.38
CA GLY A 242 2.54 12.05 -35.82
C GLY A 242 3.56 12.57 -34.80
N PHE A 243 3.34 12.29 -33.55
CA PHE A 243 4.27 12.57 -32.46
C PHE A 243 4.86 11.28 -31.87
N GLN A 244 6.11 11.36 -31.44
CA GLN A 244 6.77 10.29 -30.69
C GLN A 244 7.31 10.84 -29.36
N ILE A 245 7.41 9.97 -28.35
CA ILE A 245 7.93 10.32 -27.02
C ILE A 245 9.40 10.71 -27.14
N ALA A 246 9.77 11.84 -26.55
CA ALA A 246 11.13 12.40 -26.60
C ALA A 246 11.78 12.53 -25.20
N GLY A 247 11.11 12.07 -24.15
CA GLY A 247 11.65 12.13 -22.80
C GLY A 247 10.69 11.56 -21.75
N PRO A 248 11.11 11.55 -20.49
CA PRO A 248 10.35 10.98 -19.39
C PRO A 248 8.99 11.67 -19.21
N SER A 249 7.97 10.89 -18.91
CA SER A 249 6.63 11.41 -18.59
C SER A 249 6.61 12.13 -17.26
N ARG A 250 5.67 13.07 -17.11
CA ARG A 250 5.48 13.85 -15.90
C ARG A 250 4.02 13.77 -15.47
N GLU A 251 3.80 13.52 -14.20
CA GLU A 251 2.49 13.63 -13.57
C GLU A 251 2.49 14.84 -12.65
N VAL A 252 1.74 15.88 -13.02
CA VAL A 252 1.68 17.16 -12.31
C VAL A 252 0.38 17.22 -11.53
N PHE A 253 0.46 17.18 -10.21
CA PHE A 253 -0.70 17.24 -9.34
C PHE A 253 -1.21 18.67 -9.22
N LEU A 254 -2.29 18.99 -9.93
CA LEU A 254 -2.94 20.31 -9.90
C LEU A 254 -3.63 20.58 -8.57
N GLN A 255 -4.04 19.53 -7.86
CA GLN A 255 -4.45 19.58 -6.47
C GLN A 255 -3.54 18.66 -5.67
N PRO A 256 -3.03 19.11 -4.51
CA PRO A 256 -2.17 18.26 -3.70
C PRO A 256 -2.88 16.96 -3.32
N PRO A 257 -2.28 15.80 -3.62
CA PRO A 257 -2.83 14.52 -3.20
C PRO A 257 -2.80 14.45 -1.67
N PHE A 258 -3.71 13.69 -1.08
CA PHE A 258 -3.76 13.42 0.37
C PHE A 258 -4.16 14.58 1.28
N GLN A 259 -4.64 15.71 0.78
CA GLN A 259 -5.17 16.79 1.62
C GLN A 259 -6.52 16.44 2.26
N ARG A 260 -7.26 15.51 1.67
CA ARG A 260 -8.56 15.05 2.17
C ARG A 260 -8.54 13.53 2.32
N PRO A 261 -8.63 13.00 3.55
CA PRO A 261 -8.62 11.56 3.81
C PRO A 261 -9.78 10.78 3.17
N ASP A 262 -10.87 11.49 2.85
CA ASP A 262 -12.14 10.97 2.34
C ASP A 262 -12.25 10.99 0.80
N ARG A 263 -11.24 11.51 0.08
CA ARG A 263 -11.23 11.57 -1.38
C ARG A 263 -10.02 10.85 -1.95
N GLU A 264 -10.28 9.80 -2.71
CA GLU A 264 -9.28 9.10 -3.52
C GLU A 264 -9.01 9.81 -4.86
N ASP A 265 -9.88 10.76 -5.24
CA ASP A 265 -9.77 11.49 -6.50
C ASP A 265 -8.66 12.52 -6.47
N VAL A 266 -7.86 12.52 -7.50
CA VAL A 266 -6.82 13.51 -7.77
C VAL A 266 -7.13 14.26 -9.05
N VAL A 267 -6.74 15.53 -9.10
CA VAL A 267 -6.72 16.31 -10.34
C VAL A 267 -5.26 16.45 -10.74
N MET A 268 -4.90 15.86 -11.88
CA MET A 268 -3.53 15.86 -12.37
C MET A 268 -3.48 16.13 -13.87
N GLU A 269 -2.37 16.70 -14.29
CA GLU A 269 -2.00 16.82 -15.68
C GLU A 269 -0.90 15.80 -16.01
N ILE A 270 -1.17 14.93 -16.97
CA ILE A 270 -0.18 14.00 -17.50
C ILE A 270 0.50 14.71 -18.69
N GLN A 271 1.82 14.64 -18.75
CA GLN A 271 2.63 15.35 -19.72
C GLN A 271 3.66 14.41 -20.32
N PHE A 272 3.76 14.39 -21.65
CA PHE A 272 4.84 13.72 -22.38
C PHE A 272 5.64 14.75 -23.20
N PRO A 273 6.95 14.90 -22.97
CA PRO A 273 7.81 15.55 -23.94
C PRO A 273 7.77 14.75 -25.24
N VAL A 274 7.48 15.42 -26.36
CA VAL A 274 7.30 14.76 -27.65
C VAL A 274 8.07 15.50 -28.76
N THR A 275 8.32 14.79 -29.85
CA THR A 275 8.87 15.37 -31.10
C THR A 275 8.01 14.91 -32.25
N LYS A 276 7.95 15.73 -33.32
CA LYS A 276 7.26 15.34 -34.54
C LYS A 276 8.01 14.22 -35.25
N VAL A 277 7.29 13.24 -35.72
CA VAL A 277 7.82 12.23 -36.64
C VAL A 277 8.08 12.92 -37.99
N ALA A 278 9.29 12.77 -38.50
CA ALA A 278 9.71 13.38 -39.78
C ALA A 278 9.00 12.74 -41.00
#